data_da5b34698a5003f27b5ae830d3fb89a3
#
_entry.id   da5b34698a5003f27b5ae830d3fb89a3
#
_cell.length_a   1.000
_cell.length_b   1.000
_cell.length_c   1.000
_cell.angle_alpha   90.00
_cell.angle_beta   90.00
_cell.angle_gamma   90.00
#
_symmetry.space_group_name_H-M   'P 1'
#
loop_
_entity.id
_entity.type
_entity.pdbx_description
1 polymer ?
#
loop_
_entity_poly.entity_id
_entity_poly.type
_entity_poly.pdbx_seq_one_letter_code
_entity_poly.pdbx_strand_id
1 'polypeptide(L)'
;MKQWKQVVLSVIMILCAGAAYGGDFLPTKVYMFGFAASFNDSTVYFTDVQQLEGAWVYEKERSFLVNRDEYSYQLRNFLKQMGLEAPTCVTVYAFDEKEIYKKYLKMRQRYEGKKRKFDLLVRNVPAEVFAYKVVEPGVGRVIIDPKLAEAAADKTDRDMAKAQRKAEKKARKAEKKAQKK
;
A
#
# COMPACT_ATOMS: atom_id res chain seq x y z
N MET A 1 7.97 -36.04 39.56
CA MET A 1 6.70 -35.81 38.82
C MET A 1 6.28 -34.32 38.71
N LYS A 2 6.63 -33.44 39.64
CA LYS A 2 6.27 -31.99 39.56
C LYS A 2 7.01 -31.26 38.48
N GLN A 3 8.28 -31.56 38.24
CA GLN A 3 9.12 -30.84 37.24
C GLN A 3 8.73 -31.15 35.79
N TRP A 4 8.33 -32.36 35.49
CA TRP A 4 7.86 -32.75 34.16
C TRP A 4 6.56 -32.00 33.75
N LYS A 5 5.65 -31.82 34.71
CA LYS A 5 4.43 -31.04 34.44
C LYS A 5 4.72 -29.59 34.09
N GLN A 6 5.75 -29.00 34.70
CA GLN A 6 6.17 -27.62 34.37
C GLN A 6 6.83 -27.51 32.98
N VAL A 7 7.63 -28.52 32.60
CA VAL A 7 8.24 -28.59 31.28
C VAL A 7 7.18 -28.78 30.18
N VAL A 8 6.21 -29.65 30.40
CA VAL A 8 5.10 -29.85 29.45
C VAL A 8 4.23 -28.60 29.33
N LEU A 9 3.99 -27.89 30.43
CA LEU A 9 3.21 -26.64 30.42
C LEU A 9 3.95 -25.51 29.67
N SER A 10 5.29 -25.42 29.82
CA SER A 10 6.08 -24.42 29.10
C SER A 10 6.17 -24.71 27.60
N VAL A 11 6.25 -26.00 27.21
CA VAL A 11 6.25 -26.40 25.80
C VAL A 11 4.89 -26.10 25.14
N ILE A 12 3.78 -26.31 25.84
CA ILE A 12 2.43 -25.97 25.35
C ILE A 12 2.28 -24.45 25.21
N MET A 13 2.84 -23.67 26.14
CA MET A 13 2.81 -22.20 26.05
C MET A 13 3.59 -21.66 24.84
N ILE A 14 4.72 -22.28 24.50
CA ILE A 14 5.54 -21.90 23.32
C ILE A 14 4.83 -22.30 22.02
N LEU A 15 4.13 -23.43 21.99
CA LEU A 15 3.33 -23.86 20.83
C LEU A 15 2.07 -22.99 20.60
N CYS A 16 1.49 -22.42 21.65
CA CYS A 16 0.35 -21.50 21.53
C CYS A 16 0.74 -20.09 21.08
N ALA A 17 1.99 -19.66 21.29
CA ALA A 17 2.45 -18.35 20.87
C ALA A 17 2.61 -18.22 19.33
N GLY A 18 2.66 -19.34 18.60
CA GLY A 18 2.73 -19.36 17.15
C GLY A 18 1.39 -19.26 16.40
N ALA A 19 0.26 -19.30 17.11
CA ALA A 19 -1.07 -19.37 16.49
C ALA A 19 -1.86 -18.03 16.49
N ALA A 20 -1.22 -16.92 16.85
CA ALA A 20 -1.91 -15.63 17.00
C ALA A 20 -1.99 -14.77 15.71
N TYR A 21 -1.61 -15.31 14.56
CA TYR A 21 -1.86 -14.68 13.26
C TYR A 21 -3.09 -15.31 12.58
N GLY A 22 -4.20 -15.39 13.30
CA GLY A 22 -5.51 -15.68 12.77
C GLY A 22 -6.06 -14.45 12.03
N GLY A 23 -5.38 -13.99 11.00
CA GLY A 23 -5.83 -12.90 10.16
C GLY A 23 -6.16 -13.41 8.77
N ASP A 24 -7.13 -12.81 8.13
CA ASP A 24 -7.62 -13.07 6.79
C ASP A 24 -6.52 -12.83 5.69
N PHE A 25 -5.26 -13.30 5.92
CA PHE A 25 -4.13 -13.07 5.02
C PHE A 25 -3.47 -14.38 4.60
N LEU A 26 -3.12 -14.47 3.32
CA LEU A 26 -2.41 -15.61 2.73
C LEU A 26 -1.10 -15.16 2.10
N PRO A 27 0.02 -15.88 2.39
CA PRO A 27 1.27 -15.64 1.68
C PRO A 27 1.14 -16.12 0.22
N THR A 28 1.62 -15.34 -0.70
CA THR A 28 1.55 -15.67 -2.12
C THR A 28 2.77 -15.15 -2.87
N LYS A 29 2.95 -15.66 -4.08
CA LYS A 29 3.92 -15.13 -5.02
C LYS A 29 3.31 -13.98 -5.80
N VAL A 30 4.02 -12.86 -5.90
CA VAL A 30 3.64 -11.71 -6.72
C VAL A 30 4.81 -11.24 -7.58
N TYR A 31 4.48 -10.67 -8.73
CA TYR A 31 5.42 -9.95 -9.58
C TYR A 31 5.11 -8.47 -9.49
N MET A 32 6.14 -7.64 -9.36
CA MET A 32 5.95 -6.20 -9.24
C MET A 32 7.07 -5.39 -9.87
N PHE A 33 6.75 -4.17 -10.22
CA PHE A 33 7.72 -3.15 -10.59
C PHE A 33 7.30 -1.80 -10.05
N GLY A 34 8.26 -0.92 -9.87
CA GLY A 34 8.05 0.44 -9.43
C GLY A 34 8.16 1.45 -10.57
N PHE A 35 7.37 2.48 -10.46
CA PHE A 35 7.46 3.68 -11.28
C PHE A 35 7.59 4.88 -10.36
N ALA A 36 8.51 5.80 -10.68
CA ALA A 36 8.66 7.03 -9.94
C ALA A 36 8.88 8.22 -10.88
N ALA A 37 8.35 9.37 -10.46
CA ALA A 37 8.55 10.65 -11.09
C ALA A 37 8.67 11.74 -10.02
N SER A 38 9.40 12.82 -10.32
CA SER A 38 9.43 14.00 -9.47
C SER A 38 8.95 15.20 -10.28
N PHE A 39 8.29 16.15 -9.62
CA PHE A 39 7.88 17.40 -10.25
C PHE A 39 9.07 18.31 -10.57
N ASN A 40 10.18 18.12 -9.87
CA ASN A 40 11.38 18.95 -9.99
C ASN A 40 12.41 18.35 -10.96
N ASP A 41 12.11 17.20 -11.56
CA ASP A 41 13.03 16.50 -12.45
C ASP A 41 12.28 16.01 -13.70
N SER A 42 12.88 16.19 -14.86
CA SER A 42 12.36 15.68 -16.14
C SER A 42 12.70 14.20 -16.33
N THR A 43 12.97 13.47 -15.27
CA THR A 43 13.33 12.05 -15.30
C THR A 43 12.22 11.20 -14.67
N VAL A 44 11.92 10.09 -15.31
CA VAL A 44 11.09 9.04 -14.75
C VAL A 44 11.93 7.79 -14.53
N TYR A 45 11.63 7.08 -13.46
CA TYR A 45 12.36 5.90 -13.04
C TYR A 45 11.46 4.68 -13.11
N PHE A 46 11.98 3.60 -13.65
CA PHE A 46 11.35 2.28 -13.64
C PHE A 46 12.28 1.30 -12.95
N THR A 47 11.77 0.49 -12.03
CA THR A 47 12.52 -0.68 -11.57
C THR A 47 12.35 -1.82 -12.55
N ASP A 48 13.25 -2.78 -12.52
CA ASP A 48 13.00 -4.07 -13.18
C ASP A 48 11.78 -4.75 -12.58
N VAL A 49 11.18 -5.66 -13.35
CA VAL A 49 10.14 -6.56 -12.84
C VAL A 49 10.79 -7.55 -11.88
N GLN A 50 10.29 -7.61 -10.66
CA GLN A 50 10.81 -8.46 -9.60
C GLN A 50 9.76 -9.45 -9.14
N GLN A 51 10.17 -10.68 -8.84
CA GLN A 51 9.34 -11.69 -8.22
C GLN A 51 9.55 -11.65 -6.71
N LEU A 52 8.46 -11.57 -5.95
CA LEU A 52 8.45 -11.67 -4.51
C LEU A 52 7.72 -12.94 -4.09
N GLU A 53 8.40 -13.78 -3.32
CA GLU A 53 7.81 -14.93 -2.64
C GLU A 53 7.35 -14.53 -1.24
N GLY A 54 6.18 -15.00 -0.79
CA GLY A 54 5.66 -14.75 0.54
C GLY A 54 5.05 -13.36 0.75
N ALA A 55 4.74 -12.63 -0.31
CA ALA A 55 3.95 -11.42 -0.20
C ALA A 55 2.52 -11.76 0.25
N TRP A 56 1.91 -10.91 1.06
CA TRP A 56 0.63 -11.19 1.69
C TRP A 56 -0.54 -10.59 0.92
N VAL A 57 -1.61 -11.36 0.76
CA VAL A 57 -2.87 -10.92 0.17
C VAL A 57 -4.02 -11.17 1.14
N TYR A 58 -5.12 -10.42 0.99
CA TYR A 58 -6.33 -10.69 1.75
C TYR A 58 -6.97 -12.01 1.29
N GLU A 59 -7.33 -12.88 2.22
CA GLU A 59 -7.90 -14.20 1.91
C GLU A 59 -9.19 -14.09 1.11
N LYS A 60 -10.08 -13.18 1.50
CA LYS A 60 -11.38 -12.94 0.82
C LYS A 60 -11.21 -12.25 -0.52
N GLU A 61 -10.22 -11.39 -0.66
CA GLU A 61 -9.96 -10.60 -1.85
C GLU A 61 -8.54 -10.84 -2.34
N ARG A 62 -8.27 -12.05 -2.83
CA ARG A 62 -6.92 -12.48 -3.29
C ARG A 62 -6.28 -11.59 -4.36
N SER A 63 -7.02 -10.63 -4.88
CA SER A 63 -6.52 -9.62 -5.82
C SER A 63 -5.83 -8.43 -5.14
N PHE A 64 -5.96 -8.27 -3.81
CA PHE A 64 -5.41 -7.14 -3.08
C PHE A 64 -4.16 -7.53 -2.29
N LEU A 65 -3.06 -6.90 -2.65
CA LEU A 65 -1.80 -6.99 -1.93
C LEU A 65 -1.89 -6.19 -0.63
N VAL A 66 -1.57 -6.84 0.48
CA VAL A 66 -1.52 -6.21 1.80
C VAL A 66 -0.36 -5.20 1.84
N ASN A 67 -0.57 -4.07 2.49
CA ASN A 67 0.43 -3.02 2.66
C ASN A 67 1.05 -2.54 1.33
N ARG A 68 0.25 -2.46 0.27
CA ARG A 68 0.71 -2.05 -1.07
C ARG A 68 1.49 -0.73 -1.06
N ASP A 69 1.10 0.19 -0.19
CA ASP A 69 1.72 1.50 -0.10
C ASP A 69 3.15 1.42 0.46
N GLU A 70 3.43 0.45 1.34
CA GLU A 70 4.76 0.23 1.90
C GLU A 70 5.78 -0.16 0.82
N TYR A 71 5.37 -0.91 -0.19
CA TYR A 71 6.25 -1.20 -1.34
C TYR A 71 6.59 0.08 -2.11
N SER A 72 5.64 0.99 -2.28
CA SER A 72 5.90 2.29 -2.90
C SER A 72 6.81 3.16 -2.03
N TYR A 73 6.70 3.07 -0.71
CA TYR A 73 7.60 3.76 0.23
C TYR A 73 9.02 3.18 0.21
N GLN A 74 9.20 1.88 0.02
CA GLN A 74 10.54 1.30 -0.14
C GLN A 74 11.27 1.95 -1.33
N LEU A 75 10.63 2.04 -2.48
CA LEU A 75 11.19 2.70 -3.66
C LEU A 75 11.42 4.20 -3.42
N ARG A 76 10.46 4.87 -2.79
CA ARG A 76 10.58 6.30 -2.46
C ARG A 76 11.78 6.58 -1.56
N ASN A 77 11.97 5.77 -0.52
CA ASN A 77 13.08 5.93 0.42
C ASN A 77 14.42 5.68 -0.27
N PHE A 78 14.50 4.67 -1.13
CA PHE A 78 15.68 4.40 -1.93
C PHE A 78 16.03 5.58 -2.84
N LEU A 79 15.08 6.11 -3.61
CA LEU A 79 15.32 7.23 -4.51
C LEU A 79 15.68 8.52 -3.76
N LYS A 80 15.12 8.75 -2.57
CA LYS A 80 15.53 9.87 -1.71
C LYS A 80 16.98 9.75 -1.26
N GLN A 81 17.43 8.54 -0.92
CA GLN A 81 18.85 8.29 -0.57
C GLN A 81 19.77 8.54 -1.77
N MET A 82 19.29 8.36 -2.98
CA MET A 82 20.01 8.73 -4.21
C MET A 82 19.93 10.23 -4.56
N GLY A 83 19.35 11.05 -3.71
CA GLY A 83 19.27 12.50 -3.88
C GLY A 83 18.06 13.00 -4.66
N LEU A 84 17.06 12.16 -4.96
CA LEU A 84 15.83 12.62 -5.57
C LEU A 84 14.96 13.36 -4.56
N GLU A 85 14.62 14.60 -4.87
CA GLU A 85 13.71 15.37 -4.04
C GLU A 85 12.24 14.99 -4.33
N ALA A 86 11.50 14.72 -3.25
CA ALA A 86 10.06 14.47 -3.27
C ALA A 86 9.54 13.55 -4.39
N PRO A 87 10.13 12.34 -4.63
CA PRO A 87 9.65 11.46 -5.67
C PRO A 87 8.25 10.92 -5.34
N THR A 88 7.38 10.95 -6.33
CA THR A 88 6.10 10.24 -6.30
C THR A 88 6.32 8.84 -6.84
N CYS A 89 6.12 7.83 -6.01
CA CYS A 89 6.36 6.43 -6.34
C CYS A 89 5.06 5.64 -6.38
N VAL A 90 4.94 4.75 -7.35
CA VAL A 90 3.81 3.82 -7.49
C VAL A 90 4.36 2.43 -7.75
N THR A 91 3.87 1.44 -6.99
CA THR A 91 4.17 0.03 -7.23
C THR A 91 3.00 -0.62 -7.97
N VAL A 92 3.31 -1.23 -9.09
CA VAL A 92 2.38 -2.02 -9.91
C VAL A 92 2.69 -3.48 -9.69
N TYR A 93 1.66 -4.30 -9.47
CA TYR A 93 1.82 -5.73 -9.24
C TYR A 93 0.82 -6.57 -10.03
N ALA A 94 1.14 -7.84 -10.17
CA ALA A 94 0.29 -8.89 -10.71
C ALA A 94 0.68 -10.25 -10.11
N PHE A 95 -0.22 -11.22 -10.16
CA PHE A 95 0.04 -12.58 -9.71
C PHE A 95 0.57 -13.47 -10.84
N ASP A 96 0.48 -13.03 -12.07
CA ASP A 96 0.97 -13.69 -13.26
C ASP A 96 2.12 -12.90 -13.89
N GLU A 97 3.17 -13.61 -14.28
CA GLU A 97 4.37 -13.02 -14.86
C GLU A 97 4.10 -12.33 -16.20
N LYS A 98 3.30 -12.96 -17.06
CA LYS A 98 2.96 -12.38 -18.37
C LYS A 98 2.12 -11.13 -18.22
N GLU A 99 1.25 -11.11 -17.21
CA GLU A 99 0.41 -9.95 -16.91
C GLU A 99 1.27 -8.75 -16.46
N ILE A 100 2.23 -8.96 -15.55
CA ILE A 100 3.08 -7.86 -15.07
C ILE A 100 3.96 -7.31 -16.18
N TYR A 101 4.55 -8.16 -17.04
CA TYR A 101 5.33 -7.70 -18.18
C TYR A 101 4.49 -6.93 -19.21
N LYS A 102 3.23 -7.34 -19.42
CA LYS A 102 2.29 -6.58 -20.26
C LYS A 102 2.00 -5.20 -19.69
N LYS A 103 1.77 -5.10 -18.38
CA LYS A 103 1.58 -3.82 -17.66
C LYS A 103 2.84 -2.95 -17.77
N TYR A 104 4.01 -3.54 -17.54
CA TYR A 104 5.31 -2.88 -17.60
C TYR A 104 5.57 -2.26 -18.98
N LEU A 105 5.49 -3.06 -20.03
CA LEU A 105 5.70 -2.59 -21.40
C LEU A 105 4.69 -1.51 -21.81
N LYS A 106 3.41 -1.68 -21.44
CA LYS A 106 2.38 -0.68 -21.71
C LYS A 106 2.67 0.65 -21.02
N MET A 107 3.21 0.60 -19.79
CA MET A 107 3.57 1.80 -19.06
C MET A 107 4.81 2.46 -19.66
N ARG A 108 5.87 1.72 -19.96
CA ARG A 108 7.09 2.23 -20.60
C ARG A 108 6.83 2.87 -21.95
N GLN A 109 5.98 2.27 -22.79
CA GLN A 109 5.62 2.84 -24.11
C GLN A 109 5.04 4.24 -24.05
N ARG A 110 4.45 4.66 -22.92
CA ARG A 110 3.93 6.03 -22.74
C ARG A 110 5.04 7.07 -22.64
N TYR A 111 6.21 6.66 -22.17
CA TYR A 111 7.36 7.54 -21.92
C TYR A 111 8.45 7.39 -22.96
N GLU A 112 8.65 6.20 -23.52
CA GLU A 112 9.71 5.90 -24.51
C GLU A 112 9.18 5.83 -25.97
N GLY A 113 7.87 5.72 -26.17
CA GLY A 113 7.28 5.50 -27.48
C GLY A 113 7.34 6.73 -28.40
N LYS A 114 7.22 6.50 -29.71
CA LYS A 114 7.19 7.57 -30.74
C LYS A 114 6.05 8.60 -30.55
N LYS A 115 5.01 8.26 -29.80
CA LYS A 115 3.86 9.11 -29.46
C LYS A 115 3.92 9.64 -28.03
N ARG A 116 5.12 9.75 -27.44
CA ARG A 116 5.29 10.28 -26.08
C ARG A 116 4.70 11.68 -25.98
N LYS A 117 3.97 11.93 -24.89
CA LYS A 117 3.38 13.24 -24.62
C LYS A 117 4.37 14.23 -23.98
N PHE A 118 5.41 13.70 -23.37
CA PHE A 118 6.38 14.46 -22.59
C PHE A 118 7.80 14.05 -23.00
N ASP A 119 8.69 15.01 -23.08
CA ASP A 119 10.12 14.76 -23.31
C ASP A 119 10.80 14.50 -21.97
N LEU A 120 10.61 13.29 -21.44
CA LEU A 120 11.16 12.85 -20.16
C LEU A 120 12.27 11.85 -20.40
N LEU A 121 13.33 11.95 -19.60
CA LEU A 121 14.38 10.96 -19.57
C LEU A 121 13.90 9.73 -18.79
N VAL A 122 13.97 8.55 -19.40
CA VAL A 122 13.61 7.30 -18.74
C VAL A 122 14.87 6.64 -18.20
N ARG A 123 14.93 6.41 -16.89
CA ARG A 123 16.00 5.67 -16.22
C ARG A 123 15.50 4.36 -15.67
N ASN A 124 16.31 3.31 -15.82
CA ASN A 124 16.05 2.02 -15.21
C ASN A 124 16.78 1.91 -13.88
N VAL A 125 16.13 1.31 -12.89
CA VAL A 125 16.69 0.95 -11.58
C VAL A 125 16.79 -0.56 -11.54
N PRO A 126 18.00 -1.13 -11.75
CA PRO A 126 18.19 -2.57 -11.82
C PRO A 126 17.88 -3.26 -10.49
N ALA A 127 17.49 -4.54 -10.55
CA ALA A 127 17.18 -5.34 -9.37
C ALA A 127 18.36 -5.52 -8.42
N GLU A 128 19.61 -5.45 -8.93
CA GLU A 128 20.84 -5.50 -8.14
C GLU A 128 21.04 -4.25 -7.27
N VAL A 129 20.45 -3.13 -7.67
CA VAL A 129 20.59 -1.85 -6.96
C VAL A 129 19.41 -1.61 -6.02
N PHE A 130 18.22 -2.03 -6.43
CA PHE A 130 17.02 -1.94 -5.62
C PHE A 130 16.17 -3.18 -5.74
N ALA A 131 15.94 -3.86 -4.61
CA ALA A 131 15.05 -5.00 -4.51
C ALA A 131 13.96 -4.74 -3.47
N TYR A 132 12.72 -5.07 -3.82
CA TYR A 132 11.60 -5.03 -2.88
C TYR A 132 11.77 -6.10 -1.79
N LYS A 133 11.41 -5.74 -0.57
CA LYS A 133 11.35 -6.66 0.58
C LYS A 133 9.90 -6.90 0.94
N VAL A 134 9.58 -8.15 1.29
CA VAL A 134 8.25 -8.53 1.76
C VAL A 134 7.87 -7.70 2.98
N VAL A 135 6.63 -7.24 2.99
CA VAL A 135 6.03 -6.51 4.12
C VAL A 135 5.02 -7.42 4.80
N GLU A 136 5.21 -7.66 6.08
CA GLU A 136 4.32 -8.50 6.87
C GLU A 136 3.01 -7.79 7.23
N PRO A 137 1.89 -8.53 7.37
CA PRO A 137 0.64 -8.00 7.86
C PRO A 137 0.82 -7.41 9.27
N GLY A 138 0.30 -6.21 9.50
CA GLY A 138 0.37 -5.54 10.81
C GLY A 138 1.64 -4.75 11.08
N VAL A 139 2.65 -4.80 10.22
CA VAL A 139 3.89 -3.99 10.34
C VAL A 139 3.76 -2.65 9.63
N GLY A 140 2.72 -2.47 8.84
CA GLY A 140 2.43 -1.22 8.15
C GLY A 140 2.18 -0.06 9.13
N ARG A 141 3.24 0.46 9.72
CA ARG A 141 3.21 1.83 10.22
C ARG A 141 3.14 2.73 9.00
N VAL A 142 1.93 3.14 8.65
CA VAL A 142 1.76 4.33 7.85
C VAL A 142 2.51 5.43 8.62
N ILE A 143 3.70 5.79 8.16
CA ILE A 143 4.30 7.05 8.52
C ILE A 143 3.44 8.10 7.81
N ILE A 144 2.29 8.36 8.38
CA ILE A 144 1.48 9.50 8.00
C ILE A 144 2.33 10.68 8.43
N ASP A 145 2.82 11.45 7.46
CA ASP A 145 3.39 12.76 7.71
C ASP A 145 2.39 13.46 8.66
N PRO A 146 2.80 13.92 9.85
CA PRO A 146 1.89 14.51 10.84
C PRO A 146 0.97 15.58 10.23
N LYS A 147 1.49 16.35 9.25
CA LYS A 147 0.70 17.35 8.50
C LYS A 147 -0.38 16.73 7.62
N LEU A 148 -0.15 15.54 7.04
CA LEU A 148 -1.15 14.82 6.24
C LEU A 148 -2.19 14.14 7.15
N ALA A 149 -1.80 13.68 8.34
CA ALA A 149 -2.72 13.15 9.35
C ALA A 149 -3.66 14.23 9.87
N GLU A 150 -3.12 15.41 10.18
CA GLU A 150 -3.89 16.58 10.62
C GLU A 150 -4.88 17.06 9.52
N ALA A 151 -4.43 17.16 8.28
CA ALA A 151 -5.28 17.52 7.14
C ALA A 151 -6.38 16.49 6.84
N ALA A 152 -6.10 15.19 7.03
CA ALA A 152 -7.08 14.13 6.89
C ALA A 152 -8.10 14.14 8.03
N ALA A 153 -7.66 14.36 9.27
CA ALA A 153 -8.53 14.51 10.44
C ALA A 153 -9.48 15.72 10.28
N ASP A 154 -8.96 16.87 9.91
CA ASP A 154 -9.74 18.10 9.68
C ASP A 154 -10.79 17.91 8.57
N LYS A 155 -10.45 17.18 7.50
CA LYS A 155 -11.40 16.83 6.44
C LYS A 155 -12.51 15.90 6.93
N THR A 156 -12.16 14.90 7.74
CA THR A 156 -13.13 13.97 8.33
C THR A 156 -14.09 14.68 9.27
N ASP A 157 -13.59 15.58 10.12
CA ASP A 157 -14.41 16.37 11.04
C ASP A 157 -15.35 17.32 10.30
N ARG A 158 -14.90 17.96 9.23
CA ARG A 158 -15.75 18.79 8.37
C ARG A 158 -16.86 17.98 7.66
N ASP A 159 -16.54 16.77 7.21
CA ASP A 159 -17.53 15.93 6.55
C ASP A 159 -18.54 15.35 7.56
N MET A 160 -18.11 15.00 8.76
CA MET A 160 -19.00 14.61 9.86
C MET A 160 -19.90 15.77 10.30
N ALA A 161 -19.38 16.96 10.47
CA ALA A 161 -20.18 18.15 10.81
C ALA A 161 -21.22 18.48 9.72
N LYS A 162 -20.87 18.33 8.44
CA LYS A 162 -21.84 18.48 7.33
C LYS A 162 -22.92 17.41 7.36
N ALA A 163 -22.57 16.16 7.65
CA ALA A 163 -23.52 15.05 7.77
C ALA A 163 -24.49 15.26 8.93
N GLN A 164 -24.01 15.69 10.09
CA GLN A 164 -24.85 16.03 11.25
C GLN A 164 -25.83 17.18 10.95
N ARG A 165 -25.35 18.28 10.38
CA ARG A 165 -26.24 19.39 9.97
C ARG A 165 -27.31 18.98 8.96
N LYS A 166 -26.98 18.03 8.07
CA LYS A 166 -27.95 17.50 7.08
C LYS A 166 -28.98 16.59 7.75
N ALA A 167 -28.57 15.80 8.75
CA ALA A 167 -29.47 14.97 9.55
C ALA A 167 -30.43 15.82 10.40
N GLU A 168 -29.91 16.84 11.09
CA GLU A 168 -30.71 17.79 11.87
C GLU A 168 -31.76 18.53 11.03
N LYS A 169 -31.36 19.01 9.84
CA LYS A 169 -32.31 19.64 8.92
C LYS A 169 -33.40 18.69 8.45
N LYS A 170 -33.08 17.40 8.26
CA LYS A 170 -34.08 16.37 7.92
C LYS A 170 -35.02 16.09 9.09
N ALA A 171 -34.51 15.99 10.31
CA ALA A 171 -35.31 15.79 11.52
C ALA A 171 -36.28 16.96 11.76
N ARG A 172 -35.79 18.19 11.70
CA ARG A 172 -36.67 19.40 11.81
C ARG A 172 -37.76 19.48 10.73
N LYS A 173 -37.48 19.03 9.50
CA LYS A 173 -38.51 18.96 8.44
C LYS A 173 -39.53 17.88 8.71
N ALA A 174 -39.13 16.75 9.29
CA ALA A 174 -40.06 15.67 9.66
C ALA A 174 -40.97 16.08 10.82
N GLU A 175 -40.44 16.73 11.87
CA GLU A 175 -41.22 17.30 12.98
C GLU A 175 -42.25 18.32 12.53
N LYS A 176 -41.86 19.28 11.65
CA LYS A 176 -42.80 20.26 11.12
C LYS A 176 -43.88 19.65 10.26
N LYS A 177 -43.64 18.50 9.61
CA LYS A 177 -44.66 17.75 8.86
C LYS A 177 -45.59 16.98 9.80
N ALA A 178 -45.12 16.47 10.93
CA ALA A 178 -45.90 15.76 11.92
C ALA A 178 -46.87 16.71 12.69
N GLN A 179 -46.44 17.95 12.94
CA GLN A 179 -47.26 18.97 13.63
C GLN A 179 -48.32 19.62 12.72
N LYS A 180 -48.32 19.35 11.41
CA LYS A 180 -49.32 19.91 10.47
C LYS A 180 -50.42 18.91 10.10
N LYS A 181 -50.42 17.71 10.68
CA LYS A 181 -51.45 16.69 10.58
C LYS A 181 -52.25 16.60 11.87
#